data_e533fe8c4d77abd26ec9cb3499a7b24d
#
_entry.id   e533fe8c4d77abd26ec9cb3499a7b24d
#
_cell.length_a   1.000
_cell.length_b   1.000
_cell.length_c   1.000
_cell.angle_alpha   90.00
_cell.angle_beta   90.00
_cell.angle_gamma   90.00
#
_symmetry.space_group_name_H-M   'P 1'
#
loop_
_entity.id
_entity.type
_entity.pdbx_description
1 polymer ?
#
loop_
_entity_poly.entity_id
_entity_poly.type
_entity_poly.pdbx_seq_one_letter_code
_entity_poly.pdbx_strand_id
1 'polypeptide(L)'
;MEPIPAPAIDLISLAPVLVLSVFGMMVLVTDLFIGKDKSILVFISLTGLLMAAISSFAKYNLPVFSFNGAYVVDHLSVFFTFIFCISSALAILVSVDFNKREGIKVGEYYSLILFCTVGMVLLASSTDMIMIFLGIEVVSISLYILAGIQRKNTKSNEAALKYFLLGAFATGFLLYGMTLIYGSTGSTKLTIIAKVISENKILSEPLMLMGVVLLIIGFGFKVAAVPFHMWAPDVYQGAPTPVTAFMAVGPKAASL
;
A
#
# COMPACT_ATOMS: atom_id res chain seq x y z
N MET A 1 5.78 28.68 25.21
CA MET A 1 5.31 27.66 24.27
C MET A 1 4.68 26.53 25.07
N GLU A 2 3.39 26.30 24.91
CA GLU A 2 2.80 25.11 25.52
C GLU A 2 3.40 23.86 24.87
N PRO A 3 3.69 22.81 25.66
CA PRO A 3 4.23 21.59 25.09
C PRO A 3 3.21 20.96 24.13
N ILE A 4 3.66 20.65 22.92
CA ILE A 4 2.81 19.93 21.93
C ILE A 4 2.42 18.59 22.57
N PRO A 5 1.13 18.32 22.80
CA PRO A 5 0.69 17.08 23.42
C PRO A 5 1.12 15.89 22.54
N ALA A 6 1.64 14.83 23.18
CA ALA A 6 1.97 13.60 22.47
C ALA A 6 0.71 13.03 21.81
N PRO A 7 0.81 12.50 20.58
CA PRO A 7 -0.34 11.94 19.87
C PRO A 7 -0.92 10.75 20.66
N ALA A 8 -2.24 10.69 20.79
CA ALA A 8 -2.91 9.52 21.34
C ALA A 8 -2.74 8.34 20.36
N ILE A 9 -2.08 7.27 20.80
CA ILE A 9 -1.83 6.06 20.01
C ILE A 9 -2.64 4.92 20.61
N ASP A 10 -3.60 4.38 19.85
CA ASP A 10 -4.28 3.14 20.18
C ASP A 10 -3.61 1.97 19.45
N LEU A 11 -2.80 1.19 20.17
CA LEU A 11 -2.08 0.04 19.62
C LEU A 11 -3.01 -1.08 19.15
N ILE A 12 -4.22 -1.18 19.71
CA ILE A 12 -5.19 -2.22 19.34
C ILE A 12 -5.74 -1.90 17.95
N SER A 13 -5.97 -0.64 17.64
CA SER A 13 -6.41 -0.21 16.30
C SER A 13 -5.35 -0.48 15.22
N LEU A 14 -4.08 -0.47 15.60
CA LEU A 14 -2.95 -0.78 14.71
C LEU A 14 -2.65 -2.29 14.61
N ALA A 15 -3.36 -3.14 15.34
CA ALA A 15 -3.06 -4.57 15.40
C ALA A 15 -2.90 -5.24 14.02
N PRO A 16 -3.76 -5.01 13.00
CA PRO A 16 -3.58 -5.61 11.68
C PRO A 16 -2.24 -5.22 11.03
N VAL A 17 -1.87 -3.95 11.09
CA VAL A 17 -0.60 -3.41 10.55
C VAL A 17 0.60 -3.99 11.28
N LEU A 18 0.55 -4.03 12.62
CA LEU A 18 1.63 -4.57 13.45
C LEU A 18 1.81 -6.07 13.23
N VAL A 19 0.72 -6.83 13.21
CA VAL A 19 0.76 -8.28 12.95
C VAL A 19 1.39 -8.56 11.59
N LEU A 20 0.92 -7.92 10.52
CA LEU A 20 1.48 -8.10 9.19
C LEU A 20 2.96 -7.72 9.13
N SER A 21 3.37 -6.64 9.78
CA SER A 21 4.75 -6.19 9.81
C SER A 21 5.66 -7.18 10.55
N VAL A 22 5.21 -7.69 11.70
CA VAL A 22 5.94 -8.70 12.47
C VAL A 22 6.08 -9.99 11.67
N PHE A 23 5.00 -10.48 11.05
CA PHE A 23 5.05 -11.68 10.23
C PHE A 23 5.89 -11.49 8.96
N GLY A 24 5.87 -10.31 8.34
CA GLY A 24 6.75 -9.96 7.22
C GLY A 24 8.22 -10.02 7.59
N MET A 25 8.59 -9.46 8.74
CA MET A 25 9.96 -9.57 9.29
C MET A 25 10.31 -11.01 9.67
N MET A 26 9.37 -11.75 10.27
CA MET A 26 9.53 -13.15 10.65
C MET A 26 9.84 -14.04 9.43
N VAL A 27 9.15 -13.79 8.30
CA VAL A 27 9.44 -14.47 7.02
C VAL A 27 10.88 -14.21 6.57
N LEU A 28 11.34 -12.95 6.61
CA LEU A 28 12.72 -12.59 6.22
C LEU A 28 13.76 -13.27 7.11
N VAL A 29 13.56 -13.21 8.43
CA VAL A 29 14.49 -13.82 9.38
C VAL A 29 14.50 -15.34 9.23
N THR A 30 13.33 -15.96 9.11
CA THR A 30 13.20 -17.40 8.95
C THR A 30 13.85 -17.90 7.65
N ASP A 31 13.76 -17.10 6.58
CA ASP A 31 14.37 -17.43 5.28
C ASP A 31 15.89 -17.62 5.35
N LEU A 32 16.57 -16.91 6.25
CA LEU A 32 18.02 -17.03 6.45
C LEU A 32 18.43 -18.41 6.99
N PHE A 33 17.55 -19.09 7.72
CA PHE A 33 17.82 -20.38 8.36
C PHE A 33 17.26 -21.56 7.58
N ILE A 34 16.38 -21.32 6.61
CA ILE A 34 15.73 -22.37 5.82
C ILE A 34 16.44 -22.54 4.49
N GLY A 35 16.71 -23.79 4.13
CA GLY A 35 17.33 -24.14 2.86
C GLY A 35 16.38 -24.00 1.65
N LYS A 36 16.32 -25.03 0.80
CA LYS A 36 15.60 -24.98 -0.49
C LYS A 36 14.08 -25.09 -0.37
N ASP A 37 13.56 -25.67 0.72
CA ASP A 37 12.11 -25.81 0.92
C ASP A 37 11.56 -24.60 1.63
N LYS A 38 10.78 -23.79 0.89
CA LYS A 38 10.17 -22.54 1.38
C LYS A 38 8.72 -22.73 1.89
N SER A 39 8.24 -23.96 2.04
CA SER A 39 6.83 -24.23 2.47
C SER A 39 6.50 -23.63 3.83
N ILE A 40 7.44 -23.59 4.75
CA ILE A 40 7.29 -22.96 6.06
C ILE A 40 7.01 -21.44 5.93
N LEU A 41 7.67 -20.76 4.99
CA LEU A 41 7.46 -19.32 4.77
C LEU A 41 6.04 -19.03 4.29
N VAL A 42 5.49 -19.90 3.44
CA VAL A 42 4.09 -19.84 2.99
C VAL A 42 3.15 -19.96 4.19
N PHE A 43 3.39 -20.94 5.06
CA PHE A 43 2.58 -21.16 6.25
C PHE A 43 2.62 -19.96 7.19
N ILE A 44 3.82 -19.40 7.49
CA ILE A 44 3.99 -18.20 8.31
C ILE A 44 3.23 -17.02 7.71
N SER A 45 3.34 -16.82 6.38
CA SER A 45 2.68 -15.71 5.70
C SER A 45 1.15 -15.81 5.75
N LEU A 46 0.59 -16.99 5.48
CA LEU A 46 -0.86 -17.24 5.56
C LEU A 46 -1.39 -17.09 6.97
N THR A 47 -0.63 -17.56 7.98
CA THR A 47 -0.97 -17.36 9.39
C THR A 47 -0.98 -15.88 9.76
N GLY A 48 0.00 -15.10 9.31
CA GLY A 48 0.04 -13.66 9.51
C GLY A 48 -1.16 -12.93 8.91
N LEU A 49 -1.55 -13.28 7.68
CA LEU A 49 -2.74 -12.73 7.03
C LEU A 49 -4.04 -13.08 7.76
N LEU A 50 -4.17 -14.33 8.22
CA LEU A 50 -5.33 -14.78 9.00
C LEU A 50 -5.41 -14.02 10.34
N MET A 51 -4.30 -13.90 11.07
CA MET A 51 -4.26 -13.18 12.34
C MET A 51 -4.55 -11.68 12.15
N ALA A 52 -4.05 -11.07 11.08
CA ALA A 52 -4.35 -9.67 10.75
C ALA A 52 -5.85 -9.49 10.44
N ALA A 53 -6.45 -10.37 9.66
CA ALA A 53 -7.88 -10.35 9.37
C ALA A 53 -8.72 -10.50 10.66
N ILE A 54 -8.37 -11.44 11.54
CA ILE A 54 -9.06 -11.62 12.84
C ILE A 54 -8.89 -10.38 13.71
N SER A 55 -7.67 -9.83 13.83
CA SER A 55 -7.40 -8.67 14.66
C SER A 55 -8.13 -7.41 14.19
N SER A 56 -8.47 -7.30 12.90
CA SER A 56 -9.23 -6.16 12.38
C SER A 56 -10.65 -6.08 12.95
N PHE A 57 -11.24 -7.20 13.37
CA PHE A 57 -12.56 -7.23 13.99
C PHE A 57 -12.57 -6.80 15.46
N ALA A 58 -11.41 -6.68 16.11
CA ALA A 58 -11.34 -6.33 17.55
C ALA A 58 -11.99 -4.96 17.88
N LYS A 59 -12.05 -4.05 16.91
CA LYS A 59 -12.64 -2.70 17.06
C LYS A 59 -13.81 -2.45 16.09
N TYR A 60 -14.47 -3.50 15.60
CA TYR A 60 -15.50 -3.40 14.57
C TYR A 60 -16.70 -2.51 14.96
N ASN A 61 -17.07 -2.47 16.24
CA ASN A 61 -18.33 -1.85 16.69
C ASN A 61 -18.29 -0.33 16.88
N LEU A 62 -17.10 0.29 16.93
CA LEU A 62 -16.95 1.73 17.17
C LEU A 62 -15.81 2.28 16.33
N PRO A 63 -15.99 3.43 15.67
CA PRO A 63 -14.88 4.09 15.00
C PRO A 63 -13.82 4.51 16.04
N VAL A 64 -12.59 4.05 15.86
CA VAL A 64 -11.47 4.38 16.73
C VAL A 64 -10.46 5.21 15.95
N PHE A 65 -10.08 6.33 16.52
CA PHE A 65 -9.09 7.23 15.94
C PHE A 65 -7.75 7.10 16.66
N SER A 66 -6.68 7.02 15.91
CA SER A 66 -5.30 7.00 16.39
C SER A 66 -4.48 8.08 15.70
N PHE A 67 -3.29 8.41 16.24
CA PHE A 67 -2.42 9.47 15.71
C PHE A 67 -3.14 10.80 15.49
N ASN A 68 -3.84 11.28 16.52
CA ASN A 68 -4.61 12.52 16.44
C ASN A 68 -5.63 12.55 15.28
N GLY A 69 -6.21 11.40 14.95
CA GLY A 69 -7.20 11.24 13.90
C GLY A 69 -6.63 11.08 12.50
N ALA A 70 -5.33 10.81 12.33
CA ALA A 70 -4.75 10.50 11.02
C ALA A 70 -5.00 9.05 10.57
N TYR A 71 -5.30 8.17 11.53
CA TYR A 71 -5.64 6.77 11.31
C TYR A 71 -6.99 6.46 11.94
N VAL A 72 -7.88 5.82 11.20
CA VAL A 72 -9.22 5.44 11.66
C VAL A 72 -9.48 3.96 11.40
N VAL A 73 -10.07 3.28 12.38
CA VAL A 73 -10.65 1.95 12.20
C VAL A 73 -12.17 2.11 12.24
N ASP A 74 -12.81 1.83 11.11
CA ASP A 74 -14.25 1.85 10.91
C ASP A 74 -14.70 0.62 10.11
N HIS A 75 -15.98 0.51 9.82
CA HIS A 75 -16.50 -0.62 9.05
C HIS A 75 -15.89 -0.74 7.65
N LEU A 76 -15.58 0.41 7.02
CA LEU A 76 -14.98 0.44 5.68
C LEU A 76 -13.55 -0.10 5.72
N SER A 77 -12.73 0.39 6.65
CA SER A 77 -11.33 -0.04 6.79
C SER A 77 -11.21 -1.53 7.17
N VAL A 78 -12.10 -2.03 8.05
CA VAL A 78 -12.17 -3.46 8.39
C VAL A 78 -12.55 -4.31 7.18
N PHE A 79 -13.56 -3.90 6.42
CA PHE A 79 -14.00 -4.60 5.22
C PHE A 79 -12.88 -4.68 4.17
N PHE A 80 -12.21 -3.57 3.89
CA PHE A 80 -11.08 -3.54 2.95
C PHE A 80 -9.88 -4.34 3.46
N THR A 81 -9.57 -4.28 4.75
CA THR A 81 -8.51 -5.11 5.35
C THR A 81 -8.76 -6.59 5.09
N PHE A 82 -10.01 -7.05 5.23
CA PHE A 82 -10.38 -8.43 4.95
C PHE A 82 -10.19 -8.79 3.47
N ILE A 83 -10.63 -7.92 2.55
CA ILE A 83 -10.41 -8.09 1.10
C ILE A 83 -8.92 -8.17 0.77
N PHE A 84 -8.09 -7.29 1.35
CA PHE A 84 -6.65 -7.27 1.09
C PHE A 84 -5.97 -8.53 1.62
N CYS A 85 -6.35 -9.03 2.80
CA CYS A 85 -5.85 -10.28 3.34
C CYS A 85 -6.20 -11.47 2.44
N ILE A 86 -7.45 -11.54 1.93
CA ILE A 86 -7.87 -12.60 0.99
C ILE A 86 -7.09 -12.50 -0.32
N SER A 87 -6.99 -11.32 -0.92
CA SER A 87 -6.25 -11.11 -2.17
C SER A 87 -4.79 -11.53 -2.03
N SER A 88 -4.13 -11.16 -0.92
CA SER A 88 -2.75 -11.52 -0.63
C SER A 88 -2.58 -13.03 -0.38
N ALA A 89 -3.53 -13.65 0.33
CA ALA A 89 -3.51 -15.09 0.56
C ALA A 89 -3.64 -15.87 -0.75
N LEU A 90 -4.56 -15.47 -1.63
CA LEU A 90 -4.72 -16.07 -2.95
C LEU A 90 -3.47 -15.89 -3.81
N ALA A 91 -2.86 -14.70 -3.79
CA ALA A 91 -1.61 -14.46 -4.51
C ALA A 91 -0.47 -15.36 -4.00
N ILE A 92 -0.34 -15.55 -2.69
CA ILE A 92 0.64 -16.46 -2.08
C ILE A 92 0.37 -17.90 -2.52
N LEU A 93 -0.87 -18.37 -2.42
CA LEU A 93 -1.23 -19.75 -2.78
C LEU A 93 -0.94 -20.07 -4.25
N VAL A 94 -1.34 -19.19 -5.17
CA VAL A 94 -1.08 -19.35 -6.61
C VAL A 94 0.42 -19.29 -6.91
N SER A 95 1.18 -18.52 -6.13
CA SER A 95 2.63 -18.38 -6.36
C SER A 95 3.45 -19.59 -5.96
N VAL A 96 2.94 -20.50 -5.12
CA VAL A 96 3.74 -21.65 -4.61
C VAL A 96 4.26 -22.52 -5.74
N ASP A 97 3.37 -22.97 -6.62
CA ASP A 97 3.74 -23.84 -7.74
C ASP A 97 4.47 -23.07 -8.84
N PHE A 98 4.08 -21.83 -9.09
CA PHE A 98 4.75 -20.95 -10.03
C PHE A 98 6.21 -20.73 -9.62
N ASN A 99 6.47 -20.35 -8.38
CA ASN A 99 7.82 -20.11 -7.87
C ASN A 99 8.69 -21.37 -7.93
N LYS A 100 8.12 -22.56 -7.68
CA LYS A 100 8.84 -23.83 -7.82
C LYS A 100 9.26 -24.09 -9.27
N ARG A 101 8.35 -23.89 -10.25
CA ARG A 101 8.59 -24.09 -11.68
C ARG A 101 9.62 -23.12 -12.24
N GLU A 102 9.49 -21.85 -11.90
CA GLU A 102 10.36 -20.76 -12.37
C GLU A 102 11.66 -20.65 -11.58
N GLY A 103 11.86 -21.47 -10.56
CA GLY A 103 13.07 -21.48 -9.75
C GLY A 103 13.26 -20.21 -8.90
N ILE A 104 12.18 -19.52 -8.53
CA ILE A 104 12.19 -18.39 -7.62
C ILE A 104 12.31 -18.94 -6.19
N LYS A 105 13.51 -18.85 -5.63
CA LYS A 105 13.84 -19.45 -4.32
C LYS A 105 14.10 -18.39 -3.24
N VAL A 106 13.58 -17.22 -3.41
CA VAL A 106 13.78 -16.07 -2.50
C VAL A 106 12.57 -15.92 -1.58
N GLY A 107 12.78 -15.98 -0.27
CA GLY A 107 11.73 -15.85 0.72
C GLY A 107 11.20 -14.42 0.83
N GLU A 108 11.99 -13.44 0.38
CA GLU A 108 11.59 -12.04 0.28
C GLU A 108 10.31 -11.87 -0.55
N TYR A 109 10.02 -12.79 -1.47
CA TYR A 109 8.78 -12.79 -2.25
C TYR A 109 7.52 -12.72 -1.34
N TYR A 110 7.46 -13.59 -0.35
CA TYR A 110 6.31 -13.66 0.57
C TYR A 110 6.27 -12.47 1.54
N SER A 111 7.44 -12.05 2.02
CA SER A 111 7.54 -10.87 2.88
C SER A 111 7.08 -9.59 2.18
N LEU A 112 7.45 -9.41 0.90
CA LEU A 112 7.02 -8.25 0.11
C LEU A 112 5.51 -8.21 -0.12
N ILE A 113 4.84 -9.38 -0.27
CA ILE A 113 3.37 -9.43 -0.31
C ILE A 113 2.78 -8.98 1.02
N LEU A 114 3.34 -9.40 2.16
CA LEU A 114 2.88 -8.97 3.48
C LEU A 114 3.08 -7.46 3.68
N PHE A 115 4.25 -6.90 3.33
CA PHE A 115 4.48 -5.45 3.42
C PHE A 115 3.59 -4.66 2.46
N CYS A 116 3.35 -5.17 1.25
CA CYS A 116 2.36 -4.58 0.36
C CYS A 116 0.97 -4.54 1.02
N THR A 117 0.59 -5.62 1.72
CA THR A 117 -0.68 -5.68 2.46
C THR A 117 -0.72 -4.67 3.61
N VAL A 118 0.40 -4.46 4.32
CA VAL A 118 0.54 -3.37 5.31
C VAL A 118 0.20 -2.02 4.69
N GLY A 119 0.80 -1.72 3.53
CA GLY A 119 0.52 -0.45 2.83
C GLY A 119 -0.94 -0.30 2.41
N MET A 120 -1.57 -1.39 1.93
CA MET A 120 -3.00 -1.40 1.57
C MET A 120 -3.89 -1.13 2.80
N VAL A 121 -3.61 -1.76 3.94
CA VAL A 121 -4.36 -1.54 5.20
C VAL A 121 -4.18 -0.11 5.70
N LEU A 122 -2.95 0.44 5.62
CA LEU A 122 -2.70 1.85 5.96
C LEU A 122 -3.55 2.79 5.09
N LEU A 123 -3.64 2.53 3.79
CA LEU A 123 -4.46 3.33 2.86
C LEU A 123 -5.94 3.32 3.25
N ALA A 124 -6.51 2.14 3.47
CA ALA A 124 -7.93 2.00 3.84
C ALA A 124 -8.30 2.64 5.17
N SER A 125 -7.31 2.86 6.05
CA SER A 125 -7.50 3.45 7.39
C SER A 125 -7.03 4.91 7.47
N SER A 126 -6.59 5.51 6.37
CA SER A 126 -6.00 6.85 6.37
C SER A 126 -7.04 7.95 6.24
N THR A 127 -6.92 9.00 7.08
CA THR A 127 -7.70 10.23 7.03
C THR A 127 -6.83 11.48 6.90
N ASP A 128 -5.54 11.26 6.65
CA ASP A 128 -4.51 12.29 6.53
C ASP A 128 -3.66 12.06 5.28
N MET A 129 -3.35 13.12 4.52
CA MET A 129 -2.61 13.02 3.26
C MET A 129 -1.21 12.40 3.43
N ILE A 130 -0.52 12.66 4.54
CA ILE A 130 0.80 12.08 4.80
C ILE A 130 0.69 10.58 5.02
N MET A 131 -0.33 10.13 5.76
CA MET A 131 -0.56 8.70 5.97
C MET A 131 -0.93 7.99 4.67
N ILE A 132 -1.75 8.62 3.82
CA ILE A 132 -2.06 8.12 2.46
C ILE A 132 -0.77 7.99 1.63
N PHE A 133 0.08 9.02 1.64
CA PHE A 133 1.35 9.00 0.94
C PHE A 133 2.24 7.83 1.40
N LEU A 134 2.40 7.65 2.71
CA LEU A 134 3.19 6.54 3.27
C LEU A 134 2.63 5.18 2.87
N GLY A 135 1.30 5.01 2.91
CA GLY A 135 0.65 3.78 2.48
C GLY A 135 0.93 3.48 0.99
N ILE A 136 0.80 4.48 0.12
CA ILE A 136 1.12 4.37 -1.31
C ILE A 136 2.58 3.97 -1.53
N GLU A 137 3.52 4.55 -0.81
CA GLU A 137 4.94 4.25 -0.97
C GLU A 137 5.28 2.81 -0.53
N VAL A 138 4.74 2.35 0.60
CA VAL A 138 4.92 0.97 1.06
C VAL A 138 4.39 -0.04 0.03
N VAL A 139 3.20 0.20 -0.53
CA VAL A 139 2.64 -0.61 -1.63
C VAL A 139 3.56 -0.58 -2.84
N SER A 140 3.96 0.61 -3.27
CA SER A 140 4.70 0.82 -4.52
C SER A 140 6.08 0.18 -4.48
N ILE A 141 6.87 0.41 -3.43
CA ILE A 141 8.21 -0.17 -3.28
C ILE A 141 8.12 -1.70 -3.27
N SER A 142 7.16 -2.27 -2.55
CA SER A 142 6.94 -3.71 -2.53
C SER A 142 6.66 -4.27 -3.93
N LEU A 143 5.82 -3.59 -4.71
CA LEU A 143 5.46 -4.02 -6.06
C LEU A 143 6.58 -3.82 -7.08
N TYR A 144 7.39 -2.75 -6.96
CA TYR A 144 8.56 -2.56 -7.84
C TYR A 144 9.54 -3.72 -7.71
N ILE A 145 9.80 -4.18 -6.48
CA ILE A 145 10.69 -5.29 -6.22
C ILE A 145 10.07 -6.61 -6.69
N LEU A 146 8.77 -6.83 -6.41
CA LEU A 146 8.05 -8.03 -6.86
C LEU A 146 8.02 -8.16 -8.38
N ALA A 147 7.83 -7.06 -9.12
CA ALA A 147 7.86 -7.08 -10.58
C ALA A 147 9.21 -7.55 -11.14
N GLY A 148 10.32 -7.19 -10.47
CA GLY A 148 11.68 -7.57 -10.84
C GLY A 148 12.25 -8.77 -10.10
N ILE A 149 11.44 -9.58 -9.43
CA ILE A 149 11.94 -10.67 -8.57
C ILE A 149 12.71 -11.76 -9.35
N GLN A 150 12.40 -11.92 -10.63
CA GLN A 150 13.13 -12.82 -11.53
C GLN A 150 14.39 -12.14 -12.10
N ARG A 151 15.42 -11.95 -11.29
CA ARG A 151 16.65 -11.19 -11.61
C ARG A 151 17.35 -11.62 -12.90
N LYS A 152 17.19 -12.88 -13.36
CA LYS A 152 17.79 -13.40 -14.60
C LYS A 152 16.90 -13.20 -15.83
N ASN A 153 15.66 -12.79 -15.63
CA ASN A 153 14.70 -12.52 -16.72
C ASN A 153 14.76 -11.05 -17.12
N THR A 154 15.22 -10.78 -18.33
CA THR A 154 15.36 -9.42 -18.86
C THR A 154 14.03 -8.65 -18.90
N LYS A 155 12.91 -9.35 -19.22
CA LYS A 155 11.58 -8.75 -19.24
C LYS A 155 11.13 -8.33 -17.84
N SER A 156 11.39 -9.15 -16.81
CA SER A 156 11.08 -8.84 -15.42
C SER A 156 11.90 -7.62 -14.93
N ASN A 157 13.19 -7.56 -15.28
CA ASN A 157 14.03 -6.42 -14.92
C ASN A 157 13.59 -5.13 -15.64
N GLU A 158 13.23 -5.22 -16.92
CA GLU A 158 12.69 -4.08 -17.68
C GLU A 158 11.36 -3.59 -17.11
N ALA A 159 10.44 -4.51 -16.79
CA ALA A 159 9.18 -4.20 -16.14
C ALA A 159 9.38 -3.47 -14.82
N ALA A 160 10.26 -3.98 -13.96
CA ALA A 160 10.58 -3.36 -12.67
C ALA A 160 11.16 -1.96 -12.84
N LEU A 161 12.10 -1.78 -13.76
CA LEU A 161 12.75 -0.49 -14.02
C LEU A 161 11.74 0.54 -14.55
N LYS A 162 10.93 0.17 -15.54
CA LYS A 162 9.86 1.03 -16.07
C LYS A 162 8.86 1.40 -14.98
N TYR A 163 8.42 0.42 -14.19
CA TYR A 163 7.46 0.66 -13.12
C TYR A 163 8.03 1.57 -12.03
N PHE A 164 9.27 1.35 -11.62
CA PHE A 164 9.95 2.18 -10.64
C PHE A 164 10.14 3.61 -11.13
N LEU A 165 10.72 3.82 -12.33
CA LEU A 165 10.99 5.16 -12.83
C LEU A 165 9.71 5.97 -13.03
N LEU A 166 8.72 5.41 -13.73
CA LEU A 166 7.44 6.10 -13.97
C LEU A 166 6.66 6.29 -12.66
N GLY A 167 6.72 5.30 -11.76
CA GLY A 167 6.10 5.39 -10.45
C GLY A 167 6.72 6.45 -9.55
N ALA A 168 8.05 6.59 -9.54
CA ALA A 168 8.74 7.62 -8.78
C ALA A 168 8.36 9.04 -9.27
N PHE A 169 8.26 9.24 -10.60
CA PHE A 169 7.73 10.50 -11.15
C PHE A 169 6.29 10.78 -10.70
N ALA A 170 5.42 9.77 -10.79
CA ALA A 170 4.02 9.92 -10.37
C ALA A 170 3.91 10.24 -8.88
N THR A 171 4.73 9.63 -8.03
CA THR A 171 4.82 9.93 -6.60
C THR A 171 5.31 11.36 -6.34
N GLY A 172 6.27 11.85 -7.15
CA GLY A 172 6.71 13.25 -7.08
C GLY A 172 5.56 14.23 -7.34
N PHE A 173 4.74 13.98 -8.36
CA PHE A 173 3.55 14.79 -8.63
C PHE A 173 2.52 14.70 -7.49
N LEU A 174 2.30 13.50 -6.96
CA LEU A 174 1.39 13.29 -5.83
C LEU A 174 1.82 14.10 -4.61
N LEU A 175 3.09 13.99 -4.21
CA LEU A 175 3.64 14.70 -3.05
C LEU A 175 3.60 16.22 -3.26
N TYR A 176 3.95 16.69 -4.46
CA TYR A 176 3.88 18.11 -4.75
C TYR A 176 2.43 18.62 -4.74
N GLY A 177 1.49 17.85 -5.28
CA GLY A 177 0.05 18.16 -5.18
C GLY A 177 -0.43 18.29 -3.73
N MET A 178 -0.05 17.34 -2.87
CA MET A 178 -0.34 17.39 -1.43
C MET A 178 0.26 18.64 -0.77
N THR A 179 1.49 19.02 -1.15
CA THR A 179 2.16 20.23 -0.63
C THR A 179 1.41 21.50 -1.01
N LEU A 180 0.91 21.61 -2.25
CA LEU A 180 0.13 22.77 -2.69
C LEU A 180 -1.22 22.87 -1.97
N ILE A 181 -1.89 21.73 -1.76
CA ILE A 181 -3.14 21.68 -0.99
C ILE A 181 -2.87 22.09 0.47
N TYR A 182 -1.78 21.58 1.06
CA TYR A 182 -1.37 22.00 2.39
C TYR A 182 -1.09 23.53 2.44
N GLY A 183 -0.40 24.07 1.44
CA GLY A 183 -0.15 25.51 1.32
C GLY A 183 -1.42 26.36 1.25
N SER A 184 -2.48 25.84 0.61
CA SER A 184 -3.77 26.53 0.50
C SER A 184 -4.65 26.38 1.73
N THR A 185 -4.55 25.26 2.47
CA THR A 185 -5.49 24.91 3.55
C THR A 185 -4.89 24.95 4.94
N GLY A 186 -3.55 24.89 5.05
CA GLY A 186 -2.83 24.82 6.32
C GLY A 186 -2.96 23.47 7.04
N SER A 187 -3.51 22.42 6.39
CA SER A 187 -3.74 21.12 7.02
C SER A 187 -3.49 19.95 6.06
N THR A 188 -3.08 18.81 6.63
CA THR A 188 -2.98 17.52 5.94
C THR A 188 -4.21 16.63 6.18
N LYS A 189 -5.06 16.97 7.17
CA LYS A 189 -6.27 16.22 7.51
C LYS A 189 -7.37 16.45 6.49
N LEU A 190 -7.89 15.37 5.90
CA LEU A 190 -8.94 15.45 4.87
C LEU A 190 -10.20 16.18 5.35
N THR A 191 -10.61 15.99 6.62
CA THR A 191 -11.78 16.65 7.20
C THR A 191 -11.61 18.16 7.31
N ILE A 192 -10.40 18.62 7.67
CA ILE A 192 -10.10 20.07 7.76
C ILE A 192 -10.01 20.66 6.36
N ILE A 193 -9.35 19.97 5.43
CA ILE A 193 -9.25 20.39 4.02
C ILE A 193 -10.66 20.57 3.43
N ALA A 194 -11.54 19.57 3.61
CA ALA A 194 -12.93 19.65 3.14
C ALA A 194 -13.68 20.83 3.74
N LYS A 195 -13.49 21.11 5.04
CA LYS A 195 -14.10 22.25 5.72
C LYS A 195 -13.61 23.58 5.14
N VAL A 196 -12.30 23.76 5.00
CA VAL A 196 -11.69 24.99 4.46
C VAL A 196 -12.16 25.25 3.02
N ILE A 197 -12.25 24.20 2.18
CA ILE A 197 -12.75 24.31 0.81
C ILE A 197 -14.21 24.78 0.80
N SER A 198 -15.06 24.23 1.68
CA SER A 198 -16.50 24.56 1.72
C SER A 198 -16.77 25.97 2.27
N GLU A 199 -16.03 26.42 3.29
CA GLU A 199 -16.23 27.70 3.95
C GLU A 199 -15.62 28.87 3.15
N ASN A 200 -14.37 28.70 2.65
CA ASN A 200 -13.62 29.80 2.03
C ASN A 200 -13.73 29.82 0.50
N LYS A 201 -14.41 28.86 -0.13
CA LYS A 201 -14.57 28.75 -1.60
C LYS A 201 -13.25 28.80 -2.37
N ILE A 202 -12.16 28.29 -1.77
CA ILE A 202 -10.81 28.33 -2.34
C ILE A 202 -10.59 27.35 -3.51
N LEU A 203 -11.60 26.55 -3.86
CA LEU A 203 -11.47 25.55 -4.92
C LEU A 203 -11.06 26.17 -6.27
N SER A 204 -11.41 27.43 -6.52
CA SER A 204 -11.04 28.18 -7.74
C SER A 204 -9.69 28.89 -7.66
N GLU A 205 -9.02 28.85 -6.52
CA GLU A 205 -7.68 29.45 -6.39
C GLU A 205 -6.64 28.68 -7.21
N PRO A 206 -5.74 29.35 -7.93
CA PRO A 206 -4.75 28.69 -8.81
C PRO A 206 -3.89 27.63 -8.09
N LEU A 207 -3.49 27.92 -6.84
CA LEU A 207 -2.69 27.01 -6.04
C LEU A 207 -3.43 25.71 -5.71
N MET A 208 -4.70 25.83 -5.32
CA MET A 208 -5.56 24.69 -5.01
C MET A 208 -5.85 23.86 -6.27
N LEU A 209 -6.20 24.51 -7.40
CA LEU A 209 -6.45 23.84 -8.67
C LEU A 209 -5.23 23.06 -9.13
N MET A 210 -4.03 23.65 -9.09
CA MET A 210 -2.79 22.97 -9.44
C MET A 210 -2.54 21.77 -8.53
N GLY A 211 -2.77 21.90 -7.22
CA GLY A 211 -2.68 20.81 -6.25
C GLY A 211 -3.58 19.64 -6.62
N VAL A 212 -4.85 19.92 -6.91
CA VAL A 212 -5.83 18.90 -7.33
C VAL A 212 -5.43 18.21 -8.63
N VAL A 213 -4.99 18.97 -9.64
CA VAL A 213 -4.52 18.39 -10.92
C VAL A 213 -3.35 17.44 -10.70
N LEU A 214 -2.38 17.82 -9.87
CA LEU A 214 -1.22 16.98 -9.56
C LEU A 214 -1.62 15.72 -8.79
N LEU A 215 -2.59 15.81 -7.87
CA LEU A 215 -3.16 14.63 -7.22
C LEU A 215 -3.84 13.70 -8.21
N ILE A 216 -4.62 14.23 -9.16
CA ILE A 216 -5.27 13.43 -10.21
C ILE A 216 -4.23 12.70 -11.06
N ILE A 217 -3.11 13.35 -11.42
CA ILE A 217 -2.02 12.71 -12.15
C ILE A 217 -1.43 11.56 -11.32
N GLY A 218 -1.09 11.82 -10.04
CA GLY A 218 -0.48 10.83 -9.16
C GLY A 218 -1.37 9.62 -8.89
N PHE A 219 -2.63 9.83 -8.49
CA PHE A 219 -3.60 8.74 -8.29
C PHE A 219 -3.98 8.07 -9.61
N GLY A 220 -4.17 8.83 -10.69
CA GLY A 220 -4.46 8.30 -12.02
C GLY A 220 -3.38 7.32 -12.49
N PHE A 221 -2.11 7.59 -12.20
CA PHE A 221 -1.03 6.65 -12.44
C PHE A 221 -1.20 5.36 -11.61
N LYS A 222 -1.50 5.48 -10.31
CA LYS A 222 -1.62 4.32 -9.40
C LYS A 222 -2.74 3.36 -9.82
N VAL A 223 -3.89 3.88 -10.24
CA VAL A 223 -5.01 3.06 -10.73
C VAL A 223 -4.88 2.68 -12.20
N ALA A 224 -3.86 3.16 -12.89
CA ALA A 224 -3.68 3.02 -14.35
C ALA A 224 -4.85 3.61 -15.16
N ALA A 225 -5.37 4.77 -14.74
CA ALA A 225 -6.39 5.49 -15.50
C ALA A 225 -5.80 6.14 -16.74
N VAL A 226 -6.60 6.22 -17.83
CA VAL A 226 -6.22 6.96 -19.04
C VAL A 226 -6.13 8.46 -18.73
N PRO A 227 -5.05 9.17 -19.13
CA PRO A 227 -3.92 8.77 -19.98
C PRO A 227 -2.70 8.18 -19.25
N PHE A 228 -2.72 8.01 -17.95
CA PHE A 228 -1.57 7.64 -17.12
C PHE A 228 -1.33 6.11 -17.04
N HIS A 229 -1.92 5.32 -17.95
CA HIS A 229 -1.89 3.85 -17.95
C HIS A 229 -0.74 3.23 -18.75
N MET A 230 0.11 4.03 -19.38
CA MET A 230 1.13 3.55 -20.34
C MET A 230 2.14 2.55 -19.74
N TRP A 231 2.30 2.54 -18.42
CA TRP A 231 3.17 1.59 -17.72
C TRP A 231 2.57 0.18 -17.61
N ALA A 232 1.24 0.08 -17.56
CA ALA A 232 0.55 -1.15 -17.16
C ALA A 232 0.75 -2.32 -18.14
N PRO A 233 0.67 -2.16 -19.47
CA PRO A 233 0.89 -3.26 -20.40
C PRO A 233 2.28 -3.88 -20.27
N ASP A 234 3.34 -3.07 -20.26
CA ASP A 234 4.73 -3.53 -20.19
C ASP A 234 5.02 -4.22 -18.86
N VAL A 235 4.55 -3.62 -17.76
CA VAL A 235 4.77 -4.17 -16.41
C VAL A 235 3.99 -5.45 -16.22
N TYR A 236 2.73 -5.53 -16.67
CA TYR A 236 1.92 -6.73 -16.54
C TYR A 236 2.43 -7.89 -17.39
N GLN A 237 3.04 -7.60 -18.54
CA GLN A 237 3.64 -8.61 -19.40
C GLN A 237 4.98 -9.11 -18.86
N GLY A 238 5.78 -8.23 -18.24
CA GLY A 238 7.13 -8.55 -17.80
C GLY A 238 7.22 -9.12 -16.38
N ALA A 239 6.29 -8.75 -15.49
CA ALA A 239 6.24 -9.26 -14.13
C ALA A 239 5.80 -10.74 -14.08
N PRO A 240 6.19 -11.50 -13.03
CA PRO A 240 5.69 -12.86 -12.81
C PRO A 240 4.16 -12.89 -12.75
N THR A 241 3.55 -13.89 -13.40
CA THR A 241 2.07 -13.97 -13.50
C THR A 241 1.32 -13.85 -12.16
N PRO A 242 1.73 -14.50 -11.05
CA PRO A 242 1.06 -14.31 -9.76
C PRO A 242 1.19 -12.88 -9.22
N VAL A 243 2.33 -12.21 -9.50
CA VAL A 243 2.53 -10.81 -9.12
C VAL A 243 1.60 -9.91 -9.92
N THR A 244 1.48 -10.12 -11.22
CA THR A 244 0.55 -9.38 -12.07
C THR A 244 -0.90 -9.54 -11.60
N ALA A 245 -1.32 -10.76 -11.26
CA ALA A 245 -2.64 -11.03 -10.71
C ALA A 245 -2.87 -10.27 -9.39
N PHE A 246 -1.89 -10.28 -8.49
CA PHE A 246 -1.93 -9.54 -7.23
C PHE A 246 -2.03 -8.03 -7.46
N MET A 247 -1.17 -7.46 -8.33
CA MET A 247 -1.17 -6.04 -8.67
C MET A 247 -2.50 -5.56 -9.26
N ALA A 248 -3.17 -6.43 -10.04
CA ALA A 248 -4.43 -6.10 -10.70
C ALA A 248 -5.64 -6.04 -9.75
N VAL A 249 -5.55 -6.64 -8.55
CA VAL A 249 -6.68 -6.75 -7.61
C VAL A 249 -6.44 -5.91 -6.35
N GLY A 250 -5.60 -6.39 -5.42
CA GLY A 250 -5.42 -5.78 -4.11
C GLY A 250 -4.94 -4.33 -4.16
N PRO A 251 -3.75 -4.07 -4.73
CA PRO A 251 -3.19 -2.71 -4.80
C PRO A 251 -4.04 -1.71 -5.57
N LYS A 252 -4.75 -2.15 -6.62
CA LYS A 252 -5.70 -1.27 -7.32
C LYS A 252 -6.90 -0.92 -6.46
N ALA A 253 -7.48 -1.90 -5.77
CA ALA A 253 -8.59 -1.65 -4.86
C ALA A 253 -8.20 -0.72 -3.69
N ALA A 254 -6.93 -0.79 -3.24
CA ALA A 254 -6.42 0.09 -2.20
C ALA A 254 -6.14 1.53 -2.67
N SER A 255 -5.98 1.73 -3.99
CA SER A 255 -5.67 3.04 -4.60
C SER A 255 -6.92 3.80 -5.07
N LEU A 256 -8.10 3.18 -5.02
CA LEU A 256 -9.41 3.77 -5.33
C LEU A 256 -10.05 4.38 -4.09
#